data_c84a4b7e4b4ffe074b78724de79c6f17
#
_entry.id   c84a4b7e4b4ffe074b78724de79c6f17
#
_cell.length_a   1.000
_cell.length_b   1.000
_cell.length_c   1.000
_cell.angle_alpha   90.00
_cell.angle_beta   90.00
_cell.angle_gamma   90.00
#
_symmetry.space_group_name_H-M   'P 1'
#
loop_
_entity.id
_entity.type
_entity.pdbx_description
1 polymer ?
#
loop_
_entity_poly.entity_id
_entity_poly.type
_entity_poly.pdbx_seq_one_letter_code
_entity_poly.pdbx_strand_id
1 'polypeptide(L)'
;MSRSVIKVVESYSPLYGKVNIGDQLISINGNRITDVLDYMYYSYDAKITVEMKRPDGTEYTVSVKKPAGVELGLEFEEYLMDCAMECANHCVFCFVDQMPPGMRETLYFKDDDARMSFLTGSYITLTNLSDRELQRICDLKISPINVSVHTTNPDLRVEMMGNWGAGDIMDRIRMLSEAGITMNCQVVCCPGYNDGKELLNTIHDLATMYPAVNSVAVVPVGLTKYRDGLEPLKPFDADRAAATIEIVESFAKQCEEHYGSKIVFCSDEFYILAEHELPDDEYYEDYAQLDNGVGMLRLLKVEFETALKMVESDEGDAVPFTVVTGEAAAPYLKKLLMTAMEKCGKIKGQVCAIRNDFFGHQINVAGLVTGQDLIAQLKGREVGERLLIPSSMLRHGESVFLDDITVADIERELNVKVIDVPQDGAELLYAMLGEEI
;
A
#
# COMPACT_ATOMS: atom_id res chain seq x y z
N MET A 1 -19.67 12.37 -19.59
CA MET A 1 -19.20 13.78 -19.72
C MET A 1 -17.70 13.71 -19.54
N SER A 2 -16.91 14.47 -20.32
CA SER A 2 -15.46 14.44 -20.15
C SER A 2 -15.07 15.09 -18.82
N ARG A 3 -14.22 14.42 -18.03
CA ARG A 3 -13.79 14.83 -16.69
C ARG A 3 -12.42 15.52 -16.69
N SER A 4 -11.91 15.87 -17.89
CA SER A 4 -10.65 16.60 -18.07
C SER A 4 -10.82 18.13 -17.93
N VAL A 5 -11.66 18.54 -16.98
CA VAL A 5 -11.90 19.97 -16.66
C VAL A 5 -10.83 20.45 -15.68
N ILE A 6 -10.18 21.55 -16.01
CA ILE A 6 -9.11 22.15 -15.19
C ILE A 6 -9.71 22.70 -13.90
N LYS A 7 -9.16 22.23 -12.76
CA LYS A 7 -9.43 22.71 -11.40
C LYS A 7 -8.40 23.73 -10.93
N VAL A 8 -7.10 23.48 -11.24
CA VAL A 8 -5.99 24.37 -10.88
C VAL A 8 -5.05 24.54 -12.07
N VAL A 9 -4.51 25.74 -12.23
CA VAL A 9 -3.37 26.01 -13.10
C VAL A 9 -2.28 26.56 -12.20
N GLU A 10 -1.24 25.77 -12.01
CA GLU A 10 -0.13 26.11 -11.13
C GLU A 10 0.63 27.36 -11.61
N SER A 11 1.12 28.17 -10.70
CA SER A 11 1.83 29.42 -11.02
C SER A 11 3.12 29.21 -11.82
N TYR A 12 3.75 28.03 -11.69
CA TYR A 12 4.92 27.63 -12.48
C TYR A 12 4.57 27.05 -13.86
N SER A 13 3.29 26.79 -14.12
CA SER A 13 2.84 26.20 -15.37
C SER A 13 3.19 27.06 -16.58
N PRO A 14 3.74 26.51 -17.67
CA PRO A 14 3.94 27.25 -18.92
C PRO A 14 2.61 27.66 -19.57
N LEU A 15 1.49 27.12 -19.11
CA LEU A 15 0.13 27.45 -19.52
C LEU A 15 -0.53 28.53 -18.62
N TYR A 16 0.14 28.97 -17.55
CA TYR A 16 -0.39 29.98 -16.65
C TYR A 16 -0.75 31.28 -17.41
N GLY A 17 -1.96 31.79 -17.18
CA GLY A 17 -2.52 32.95 -17.88
C GLY A 17 -2.88 32.75 -19.36
N LYS A 18 -2.76 31.50 -19.88
CA LYS A 18 -3.13 31.13 -21.25
C LYS A 18 -4.32 30.20 -21.33
N VAL A 19 -4.57 29.43 -20.27
CA VAL A 19 -5.75 28.59 -20.06
C VAL A 19 -6.43 29.00 -18.77
N ASN A 20 -7.70 28.65 -18.59
CA ASN A 20 -8.47 29.06 -17.41
C ASN A 20 -8.99 27.84 -16.66
N ILE A 21 -9.25 28.03 -15.36
CA ILE A 21 -10.02 27.09 -14.56
C ILE A 21 -11.41 26.93 -15.20
N GLY A 22 -11.90 25.71 -15.30
CA GLY A 22 -13.15 25.35 -15.97
C GLY A 22 -13.00 25.06 -17.47
N ASP A 23 -11.85 25.33 -18.10
CA ASP A 23 -11.56 24.89 -19.46
C ASP A 23 -11.32 23.36 -19.47
N GLN A 24 -11.72 22.71 -20.54
CA GLN A 24 -11.55 21.27 -20.74
C GLN A 24 -10.35 21.01 -21.65
N LEU A 25 -9.43 20.12 -21.25
CA LEU A 25 -8.36 19.61 -22.09
C LEU A 25 -8.91 18.54 -23.06
N ILE A 26 -8.72 18.75 -24.38
CA ILE A 26 -9.19 17.84 -25.43
C ILE A 26 -8.05 16.99 -25.96
N SER A 27 -6.93 17.62 -26.35
CA SER A 27 -5.79 16.90 -26.93
C SER A 27 -4.46 17.57 -26.56
N ILE A 28 -3.38 16.79 -26.64
CA ILE A 28 -1.99 17.25 -26.57
C ILE A 28 -1.26 16.78 -27.82
N ASN A 29 -0.64 17.71 -28.55
CA ASN A 29 0.08 17.43 -29.80
C ASN A 29 -0.76 16.64 -30.82
N GLY A 30 -2.10 16.87 -30.85
CA GLY A 30 -3.06 16.18 -31.70
C GLY A 30 -3.51 14.79 -31.19
N ASN A 31 -2.97 14.34 -30.06
CA ASN A 31 -3.41 13.09 -29.42
C ASN A 31 -4.53 13.41 -28.43
N ARG A 32 -5.66 12.75 -28.59
CA ARG A 32 -6.81 12.92 -27.69
C ARG A 32 -6.45 12.41 -26.29
N ILE A 33 -6.82 13.17 -25.28
CA ILE A 33 -6.65 12.79 -23.89
C ILE A 33 -7.93 12.11 -23.40
N THR A 34 -7.81 10.88 -22.97
CA THR A 34 -8.92 10.07 -22.44
C THR A 34 -8.86 9.94 -20.92
N ASP A 35 -7.66 9.88 -20.36
CA ASP A 35 -7.43 9.79 -18.93
C ASP A 35 -6.06 10.37 -18.52
N VAL A 36 -5.73 10.23 -17.25
CA VAL A 36 -4.48 10.74 -16.66
C VAL A 36 -3.22 10.12 -17.28
N LEU A 37 -3.25 8.87 -17.75
CA LEU A 37 -2.07 8.24 -18.38
C LEU A 37 -1.75 8.88 -19.74
N ASP A 38 -2.76 9.17 -20.57
CA ASP A 38 -2.56 9.94 -21.80
C ASP A 38 -2.01 11.33 -21.49
N TYR A 39 -2.56 11.99 -20.46
CA TYR A 39 -2.07 13.31 -20.03
C TYR A 39 -0.59 13.25 -19.63
N MET A 40 -0.18 12.32 -18.79
CA MET A 40 1.21 12.18 -18.37
C MET A 40 2.14 11.85 -19.54
N TYR A 41 1.76 10.90 -20.39
CA TYR A 41 2.56 10.44 -21.51
C TYR A 41 2.75 11.55 -22.56
N TYR A 42 1.66 12.16 -23.05
CA TYR A 42 1.74 13.18 -24.11
C TYR A 42 2.22 14.55 -23.62
N SER A 43 2.19 14.80 -22.30
CA SER A 43 2.74 16.01 -21.72
C SER A 43 4.27 15.96 -21.50
N TYR A 44 4.93 14.82 -21.74
CA TYR A 44 6.37 14.65 -21.52
C TYR A 44 7.23 15.57 -22.39
N ASP A 45 6.81 15.83 -23.62
CA ASP A 45 7.57 16.54 -24.65
C ASP A 45 7.98 17.98 -24.24
N ALA A 46 9.08 18.46 -24.81
CA ALA A 46 9.56 19.84 -24.59
C ALA A 46 8.74 20.89 -25.34
N LYS A 47 8.02 20.51 -26.39
CA LYS A 47 7.12 21.39 -27.16
C LYS A 47 5.73 20.80 -27.11
N ILE A 48 4.82 21.52 -26.49
CA ILE A 48 3.45 21.08 -26.24
C ILE A 48 2.48 22.02 -26.95
N THR A 49 1.52 21.44 -27.63
CA THR A 49 0.36 22.14 -28.18
C THR A 49 -0.89 21.50 -27.60
N VAL A 50 -1.64 22.25 -26.79
CA VAL A 50 -2.90 21.78 -26.18
C VAL A 50 -4.10 22.35 -26.93
N GLU A 51 -5.09 21.50 -27.18
CA GLU A 51 -6.43 21.91 -27.61
C GLU A 51 -7.34 21.95 -26.38
N MET A 52 -7.97 23.06 -26.20
CA MET A 52 -8.81 23.37 -25.04
C MET A 52 -10.22 23.73 -25.50
N LYS A 53 -11.21 23.44 -24.64
CA LYS A 53 -12.60 23.81 -24.84
C LYS A 53 -13.11 24.58 -23.62
N ARG A 54 -13.63 25.80 -23.87
CA ARG A 54 -14.25 26.62 -22.84
C ARG A 54 -15.61 26.11 -22.42
N PRO A 55 -16.12 26.53 -21.26
CA PRO A 55 -17.48 26.17 -20.82
C PRO A 55 -18.57 26.59 -21.80
N ASP A 56 -18.36 27.63 -22.60
CA ASP A 56 -19.28 28.08 -23.66
C ASP A 56 -19.23 27.22 -24.93
N GLY A 57 -18.35 26.23 -24.98
CA GLY A 57 -18.16 25.32 -26.11
C GLY A 57 -17.13 25.78 -27.13
N THR A 58 -16.53 26.97 -26.97
CA THR A 58 -15.49 27.50 -27.88
C THR A 58 -14.20 26.71 -27.72
N GLU A 59 -13.66 26.20 -28.84
CA GLU A 59 -12.38 25.48 -28.85
C GLU A 59 -11.25 26.47 -29.26
N TYR A 60 -10.08 26.29 -28.64
CA TYR A 60 -8.90 27.07 -28.92
C TYR A 60 -7.63 26.25 -28.66
N THR A 61 -6.50 26.73 -29.20
CA THR A 61 -5.22 26.03 -29.14
C THR A 61 -4.16 26.92 -28.49
N VAL A 62 -3.33 26.32 -27.61
CA VAL A 62 -2.19 26.99 -26.98
C VAL A 62 -0.93 26.19 -27.19
N SER A 63 0.14 26.82 -27.69
CA SER A 63 1.45 26.20 -27.81
C SER A 63 2.42 26.77 -26.81
N VAL A 64 3.15 25.89 -26.10
CA VAL A 64 4.14 26.25 -25.09
C VAL A 64 5.42 25.42 -25.23
N LYS A 65 6.49 25.92 -24.60
CA LYS A 65 7.75 25.15 -24.46
C LYS A 65 8.07 25.00 -22.99
N LYS A 66 8.60 23.84 -22.61
CA LYS A 66 9.09 23.49 -21.29
C LYS A 66 10.27 22.50 -21.40
N PRO A 67 11.04 22.24 -20.36
CA PRO A 67 11.94 21.10 -20.36
C PRO A 67 11.17 19.78 -20.53
N ALA A 68 11.72 18.80 -21.26
CA ALA A 68 11.13 17.47 -21.36
C ALA A 68 11.06 16.82 -19.97
N GLY A 69 9.98 16.09 -19.68
CA GLY A 69 9.75 15.44 -18.39
C GLY A 69 9.23 16.35 -17.28
N VAL A 70 9.24 17.68 -17.45
CA VAL A 70 8.62 18.59 -16.46
C VAL A 70 7.11 18.61 -16.66
N GLU A 71 6.37 18.59 -15.57
CA GLU A 71 4.90 18.62 -15.57
C GLU A 71 4.34 19.91 -16.19
N LEU A 72 3.13 19.80 -16.75
CA LEU A 72 2.40 20.97 -17.28
C LEU A 72 1.76 21.82 -16.18
N GLY A 73 1.68 21.33 -14.93
CA GLY A 73 1.11 22.05 -13.80
C GLY A 73 -0.38 22.33 -13.96
N LEU A 74 -1.14 21.34 -14.44
CA LEU A 74 -2.60 21.36 -14.49
C LEU A 74 -3.15 20.31 -13.53
N GLU A 75 -4.09 20.69 -12.67
CA GLU A 75 -4.91 19.75 -11.90
C GLU A 75 -6.32 19.73 -12.47
N PHE A 76 -6.95 18.56 -12.43
CA PHE A 76 -8.29 18.34 -12.96
C PHE A 76 -9.30 18.10 -11.85
N GLU A 77 -10.60 18.31 -12.13
CA GLU A 77 -11.67 18.07 -11.17
C GLU A 77 -11.69 16.61 -10.68
N GLU A 78 -11.44 15.67 -11.61
CA GLU A 78 -11.31 14.24 -11.32
C GLU A 78 -9.85 13.82 -11.51
N TYR A 79 -9.24 13.25 -10.48
CA TYR A 79 -7.83 12.85 -10.48
C TYR A 79 -7.46 11.92 -11.65
N LEU A 80 -8.29 10.93 -11.94
CA LEU A 80 -8.07 10.02 -13.06
C LEU A 80 -8.52 10.59 -14.42
N MET A 81 -9.14 11.76 -14.43
CA MET A 81 -9.78 12.36 -15.63
C MET A 81 -10.88 11.48 -16.24
N ASP A 82 -11.27 10.41 -15.55
CA ASP A 82 -12.31 9.45 -15.88
C ASP A 82 -12.87 8.76 -14.62
N CYS A 83 -13.85 7.86 -14.76
CA CYS A 83 -14.34 7.03 -13.65
C CYS A 83 -13.27 6.01 -13.25
N ALA A 84 -13.06 5.83 -11.96
CA ALA A 84 -12.31 4.69 -11.45
C ALA A 84 -13.02 3.36 -11.80
N MET A 85 -12.24 2.32 -12.08
CA MET A 85 -12.78 0.99 -12.39
C MET A 85 -12.95 0.18 -11.10
N GLU A 86 -14.17 -0.27 -10.86
CA GLU A 86 -14.47 -1.17 -9.76
C GLU A 86 -14.14 -2.62 -10.11
N CYS A 87 -13.64 -3.35 -9.12
CA CYS A 87 -13.36 -4.77 -9.23
C CYS A 87 -14.65 -5.60 -9.43
N ALA A 88 -14.67 -6.42 -10.47
CA ALA A 88 -15.78 -7.32 -10.76
C ALA A 88 -15.65 -8.71 -10.12
N ASN A 89 -14.61 -8.94 -9.31
CA ASN A 89 -14.35 -10.23 -8.70
C ASN A 89 -15.15 -10.44 -7.42
N HIS A 90 -15.40 -11.72 -7.10
CA HIS A 90 -16.00 -12.19 -5.85
C HIS A 90 -15.06 -13.13 -5.14
N CYS A 91 -13.86 -12.61 -4.81
CA CYS A 91 -12.80 -13.41 -4.20
C CYS A 91 -13.22 -13.97 -2.83
N VAL A 92 -12.97 -15.27 -2.59
CA VAL A 92 -13.28 -15.93 -1.31
C VAL A 92 -12.58 -15.26 -0.11
N PHE A 93 -11.48 -14.53 -0.36
CA PHE A 93 -10.66 -13.83 0.62
C PHE A 93 -10.82 -12.29 0.58
N CYS A 94 -11.76 -11.74 -0.21
CA CYS A 94 -11.90 -10.29 -0.37
C CYS A 94 -12.09 -9.60 0.99
N PHE A 95 -11.16 -8.69 1.33
CA PHE A 95 -11.22 -7.97 2.60
C PHE A 95 -12.38 -6.97 2.62
N VAL A 96 -12.69 -6.34 1.48
CA VAL A 96 -13.81 -5.38 1.37
C VAL A 96 -15.16 -6.05 1.61
N ASP A 97 -15.34 -7.32 1.18
CA ASP A 97 -16.56 -8.08 1.44
C ASP A 97 -16.76 -8.46 2.92
N GLN A 98 -15.70 -8.34 3.73
CA GLN A 98 -15.68 -8.56 5.17
C GLN A 98 -15.81 -7.27 5.98
N MET A 99 -16.04 -6.12 5.35
CA MET A 99 -16.24 -4.85 6.05
C MET A 99 -17.60 -4.81 6.72
N PRO A 100 -17.68 -4.32 7.98
CA PRO A 100 -18.97 -4.16 8.66
C PRO A 100 -19.84 -3.11 7.95
N PRO A 101 -21.18 -3.25 7.99
CA PRO A 101 -22.08 -2.27 7.40
C PRO A 101 -22.02 -0.94 8.18
N GLY A 102 -22.29 0.17 7.46
CA GLY A 102 -22.44 1.50 8.07
C GLY A 102 -21.14 2.30 8.23
N MET A 103 -20.04 1.86 7.64
CA MET A 103 -18.84 2.67 7.50
C MET A 103 -18.97 3.64 6.31
N ARG A 104 -18.01 4.58 6.16
CA ARG A 104 -18.00 5.51 5.03
C ARG A 104 -17.92 4.78 3.68
N GLU A 105 -18.62 5.30 2.67
CA GLU A 105 -18.75 4.65 1.35
C GLU A 105 -17.43 4.31 0.68
N THR A 106 -16.41 5.15 0.86
CA THR A 106 -15.08 4.92 0.25
C THR A 106 -14.40 3.63 0.69
N LEU A 107 -14.76 3.05 1.84
CA LEU A 107 -14.21 1.79 2.33
C LEU A 107 -14.83 0.55 1.66
N TYR A 108 -15.95 0.72 0.96
CA TYR A 108 -16.60 -0.36 0.20
C TYR A 108 -16.23 -0.35 -1.28
N PHE A 109 -15.45 0.65 -1.71
CA PHE A 109 -14.96 0.70 -3.07
C PHE A 109 -13.89 -0.38 -3.29
N LYS A 110 -14.14 -1.28 -4.22
CA LYS A 110 -13.19 -2.32 -4.63
C LYS A 110 -12.38 -1.79 -5.81
N ASP A 111 -11.19 -1.31 -5.55
CA ASP A 111 -10.29 -0.82 -6.59
C ASP A 111 -9.72 -2.00 -7.42
N ASP A 112 -9.76 -1.86 -8.75
CA ASP A 112 -9.07 -2.74 -9.70
C ASP A 112 -8.67 -1.94 -10.96
N ASP A 113 -8.23 -0.69 -10.74
CA ASP A 113 -7.89 0.26 -11.79
C ASP A 113 -6.38 0.27 -12.07
N ALA A 114 -5.98 -0.11 -13.27
CA ALA A 114 -4.57 -0.17 -13.66
C ALA A 114 -3.86 1.20 -13.56
N ARG A 115 -4.60 2.30 -13.68
CA ARG A 115 -4.05 3.65 -13.48
C ARG A 115 -3.64 3.88 -12.04
N MET A 116 -4.45 3.40 -11.08
CA MET A 116 -4.13 3.47 -9.65
C MET A 116 -2.93 2.59 -9.29
N SER A 117 -2.76 1.43 -9.96
CA SER A 117 -1.56 0.62 -9.78
C SER A 117 -0.29 1.41 -10.07
N PHE A 118 -0.24 2.11 -11.18
CA PHE A 118 0.91 2.94 -11.57
C PHE A 118 1.08 4.21 -10.71
N LEU A 119 -0.04 4.87 -10.37
CA LEU A 119 -0.02 6.18 -9.71
C LEU A 119 0.17 6.10 -8.19
N THR A 120 -0.37 5.06 -7.56
CA THR A 120 -0.45 4.94 -6.09
C THR A 120 0.03 3.59 -5.55
N GLY A 121 0.49 2.69 -6.43
CA GLY A 121 0.96 1.36 -6.01
C GLY A 121 -0.14 0.35 -5.73
N SER A 122 -1.42 0.64 -6.04
CA SER A 122 -2.52 -0.32 -5.84
C SER A 122 -2.29 -1.62 -6.61
N TYR A 123 -2.72 -2.74 -6.03
CA TYR A 123 -2.63 -4.07 -6.65
C TYR A 123 -3.88 -4.35 -7.49
N ILE A 124 -3.70 -4.70 -8.77
CA ILE A 124 -4.79 -5.02 -9.69
C ILE A 124 -4.82 -6.50 -10.04
N THR A 125 -6.00 -6.99 -10.37
CA THR A 125 -6.19 -8.41 -10.69
C THR A 125 -5.95 -8.76 -12.15
N LEU A 126 -5.87 -7.77 -13.02
CA LEU A 126 -5.87 -7.89 -14.49
C LEU A 126 -7.16 -8.49 -15.09
N THR A 127 -8.18 -8.80 -14.27
CA THR A 127 -9.44 -9.40 -14.77
C THR A 127 -10.38 -8.37 -15.37
N ASN A 128 -10.28 -7.11 -14.97
CA ASN A 128 -11.14 -6.01 -15.42
C ASN A 128 -10.68 -5.36 -16.74
N LEU A 129 -9.46 -5.63 -17.16
CA LEU A 129 -8.90 -5.03 -18.38
C LEU A 129 -9.33 -5.77 -19.62
N SER A 130 -9.85 -5.05 -20.62
CA SER A 130 -9.97 -5.59 -21.97
C SER A 130 -8.58 -5.76 -22.59
N ASP A 131 -8.48 -6.60 -23.62
CA ASP A 131 -7.21 -6.80 -24.37
C ASP A 131 -6.70 -5.48 -24.97
N ARG A 132 -7.61 -4.58 -25.35
CA ARG A 132 -7.26 -3.25 -25.86
C ARG A 132 -6.63 -2.37 -24.79
N GLU A 133 -7.14 -2.40 -23.56
CA GLU A 133 -6.59 -1.63 -22.43
C GLU A 133 -5.25 -2.21 -21.99
N LEU A 134 -5.13 -3.52 -21.95
CA LEU A 134 -3.86 -4.19 -21.67
C LEU A 134 -2.80 -3.85 -22.73
N GLN A 135 -3.18 -3.87 -24.04
CA GLN A 135 -2.29 -3.46 -25.12
C GLN A 135 -1.88 -1.99 -24.98
N ARG A 136 -2.81 -1.10 -24.59
CA ARG A 136 -2.49 0.33 -24.36
C ARG A 136 -1.46 0.51 -23.23
N ILE A 137 -1.57 -0.25 -22.14
CA ILE A 137 -0.57 -0.25 -21.06
C ILE A 137 0.81 -0.64 -21.62
N CYS A 138 0.86 -1.67 -22.45
CA CYS A 138 2.08 -2.11 -23.13
C CYS A 138 2.65 -1.03 -24.07
N ASP A 139 1.81 -0.39 -24.87
CA ASP A 139 2.21 0.65 -25.84
C ASP A 139 2.73 1.91 -25.14
N LEU A 140 2.09 2.35 -24.07
CA LEU A 140 2.49 3.49 -23.26
C LEU A 140 3.64 3.20 -22.29
N LYS A 141 4.07 1.93 -22.17
CA LYS A 141 5.12 1.50 -21.24
C LYS A 141 4.83 1.89 -19.79
N ILE A 142 3.59 1.70 -19.36
CA ILE A 142 3.18 1.96 -17.98
C ILE A 142 3.83 0.93 -17.05
N SER A 143 4.82 1.35 -16.27
CA SER A 143 5.66 0.49 -15.44
C SER A 143 6.15 1.27 -14.21
N PRO A 144 6.23 0.66 -13.01
CA PRO A 144 5.82 -0.72 -12.69
C PRO A 144 4.29 -0.89 -12.60
N ILE A 145 3.82 -2.15 -12.65
CA ILE A 145 2.43 -2.54 -12.36
C ILE A 145 2.44 -3.56 -11.21
N ASN A 146 1.59 -3.36 -10.23
CA ASN A 146 1.41 -4.27 -9.12
C ASN A 146 0.24 -5.23 -9.38
N VAL A 147 0.48 -6.54 -9.32
CA VAL A 147 -0.47 -7.56 -9.79
C VAL A 147 -0.86 -8.52 -8.67
N SER A 148 -2.16 -8.60 -8.38
CA SER A 148 -2.78 -9.61 -7.52
C SER A 148 -2.93 -10.93 -8.28
N VAL A 149 -1.98 -11.86 -8.09
CA VAL A 149 -1.94 -13.14 -8.81
C VAL A 149 -2.69 -14.24 -8.07
N HIS A 150 -2.38 -14.46 -6.82
CA HIS A 150 -2.90 -15.46 -5.88
C HIS A 150 -2.56 -16.90 -6.25
N THR A 151 -2.77 -17.32 -7.51
CA THR A 151 -2.32 -18.60 -8.08
C THR A 151 -2.19 -18.49 -9.59
N THR A 152 -1.27 -19.27 -10.18
CA THR A 152 -1.09 -19.40 -11.63
C THR A 152 -1.93 -20.54 -12.23
N ASN A 153 -2.52 -21.39 -11.37
CA ASN A 153 -3.46 -22.42 -11.79
C ASN A 153 -4.79 -21.78 -12.23
N PRO A 154 -5.15 -21.86 -13.53
CA PRO A 154 -6.31 -21.15 -14.07
C PRO A 154 -7.62 -21.55 -13.44
N ASP A 155 -7.84 -22.84 -13.19
CA ASP A 155 -9.09 -23.35 -12.62
C ASP A 155 -9.24 -22.90 -11.16
N LEU A 156 -8.17 -23.03 -10.38
CA LEU A 156 -8.16 -22.60 -8.98
C LEU A 156 -8.32 -21.08 -8.89
N ARG A 157 -7.71 -20.30 -9.79
CA ARG A 157 -7.85 -18.85 -9.78
C ARG A 157 -9.29 -18.41 -10.07
N VAL A 158 -9.96 -19.06 -11.02
CA VAL A 158 -11.39 -18.85 -11.29
C VAL A 158 -12.23 -19.15 -10.05
N GLU A 159 -11.97 -20.26 -9.36
CA GLU A 159 -12.66 -20.64 -8.12
C GLU A 159 -12.42 -19.59 -7.02
N MET A 160 -11.16 -19.26 -6.73
CA MET A 160 -10.79 -18.32 -5.66
C MET A 160 -11.32 -16.91 -5.88
N MET A 161 -11.37 -16.45 -7.14
CA MET A 161 -11.78 -15.08 -7.47
C MET A 161 -13.25 -14.96 -7.87
N GLY A 162 -13.97 -16.07 -8.02
CA GLY A 162 -15.37 -16.08 -8.44
C GLY A 162 -15.60 -15.40 -9.80
N ASN A 163 -14.61 -15.47 -10.70
CA ASN A 163 -14.62 -14.79 -12.00
C ASN A 163 -14.03 -15.69 -13.10
N TRP A 164 -14.81 -15.99 -14.12
CA TRP A 164 -14.39 -16.84 -15.24
C TRP A 164 -13.19 -16.28 -16.04
N GLY A 165 -13.06 -14.93 -16.09
CA GLY A 165 -11.92 -14.27 -16.75
C GLY A 165 -10.62 -14.31 -15.94
N ALA A 166 -10.63 -14.88 -14.73
CA ALA A 166 -9.45 -14.91 -13.89
C ALA A 166 -8.40 -15.96 -14.34
N GLY A 167 -8.79 -16.94 -15.14
CA GLY A 167 -7.90 -18.01 -15.61
C GLY A 167 -6.77 -17.58 -16.53
N ASP A 168 -6.88 -16.42 -17.19
CA ASP A 168 -5.93 -15.95 -18.23
C ASP A 168 -4.70 -15.25 -17.66
N ILE A 169 -4.45 -15.31 -16.35
CA ILE A 169 -3.43 -14.50 -15.68
C ILE A 169 -2.04 -14.66 -16.28
N MET A 170 -1.60 -15.88 -16.59
CA MET A 170 -0.26 -16.13 -17.13
C MET A 170 -0.08 -15.58 -18.55
N ASP A 171 -1.12 -15.58 -19.37
CA ASP A 171 -1.06 -14.98 -20.70
C ASP A 171 -0.96 -13.45 -20.60
N ARG A 172 -1.69 -12.83 -19.67
CA ARG A 172 -1.61 -11.39 -19.39
C ARG A 172 -0.25 -10.96 -18.85
N ILE A 173 0.30 -11.71 -17.87
CA ILE A 173 1.66 -11.48 -17.33
C ILE A 173 2.70 -11.63 -18.44
N ARG A 174 2.58 -12.65 -19.30
CA ARG A 174 3.49 -12.84 -20.45
C ARG A 174 3.46 -11.65 -21.40
N MET A 175 2.26 -11.16 -21.74
CA MET A 175 2.10 -9.99 -22.60
C MET A 175 2.78 -8.73 -22.00
N LEU A 176 2.60 -8.47 -20.70
CA LEU A 176 3.28 -7.39 -20.00
C LEU A 176 4.80 -7.58 -19.97
N SER A 177 5.28 -8.79 -19.73
CA SER A 177 6.71 -9.14 -19.74
C SER A 177 7.33 -8.92 -21.12
N GLU A 178 6.71 -9.39 -22.20
CA GLU A 178 7.17 -9.18 -23.58
C GLU A 178 7.20 -7.69 -23.96
N ALA A 179 6.30 -6.91 -23.39
CA ALA A 179 6.31 -5.45 -23.52
C ALA A 179 7.40 -4.77 -22.67
N GLY A 180 8.13 -5.48 -21.81
CA GLY A 180 9.16 -4.92 -20.93
C GLY A 180 8.60 -4.14 -19.74
N ILE A 181 7.40 -4.49 -19.29
CA ILE A 181 6.76 -3.92 -18.10
C ILE A 181 7.28 -4.66 -16.86
N THR A 182 7.73 -3.92 -15.87
CA THR A 182 8.09 -4.46 -14.54
C THR A 182 6.84 -4.73 -13.73
N MET A 183 6.77 -5.89 -13.09
CA MET A 183 5.63 -6.29 -12.26
C MET A 183 6.10 -6.66 -10.85
N ASN A 184 5.38 -6.17 -9.84
CA ASN A 184 5.44 -6.70 -8.48
C ASN A 184 4.16 -7.52 -8.24
N CYS A 185 4.33 -8.78 -7.87
CA CYS A 185 3.21 -9.70 -7.75
C CYS A 185 2.86 -9.96 -6.28
N GLN A 186 1.59 -10.22 -6.01
CA GLN A 186 1.10 -10.57 -4.67
C GLN A 186 0.35 -11.90 -4.72
N VAL A 187 0.59 -12.73 -3.72
CA VAL A 187 -0.15 -13.95 -3.43
C VAL A 187 -0.78 -13.85 -2.05
N VAL A 188 -2.10 -13.62 -1.99
CA VAL A 188 -2.85 -13.81 -0.74
C VAL A 188 -3.00 -15.31 -0.55
N CYS A 189 -2.26 -15.86 0.41
CA CYS A 189 -2.23 -17.29 0.69
C CYS A 189 -3.38 -17.68 1.61
N CYS A 190 -4.17 -18.67 1.19
CA CYS A 190 -5.35 -19.17 1.88
C CYS A 190 -5.15 -20.66 2.20
N PRO A 191 -5.09 -21.07 3.49
CA PRO A 191 -4.91 -22.45 3.88
C PRO A 191 -5.96 -23.39 3.26
N GLY A 192 -5.48 -24.41 2.54
CA GLY A 192 -6.31 -25.40 1.86
C GLY A 192 -6.78 -25.02 0.46
N TYR A 193 -6.41 -23.84 -0.05
CA TYR A 193 -6.63 -23.40 -1.43
C TYR A 193 -5.32 -23.35 -2.20
N ASN A 194 -4.53 -22.31 -1.97
CA ASN A 194 -3.31 -22.01 -2.73
C ASN A 194 -2.04 -22.07 -1.86
N ASP A 195 -2.07 -22.79 -0.73
CA ASP A 195 -0.91 -23.07 0.11
C ASP A 195 -0.11 -24.32 -0.38
N GLY A 196 0.97 -24.63 0.29
CA GLY A 196 1.76 -25.85 0.06
C GLY A 196 2.27 -25.98 -1.38
N LYS A 197 1.91 -27.10 -2.05
CA LYS A 197 2.37 -27.38 -3.42
C LYS A 197 1.87 -26.36 -4.44
N GLU A 198 0.66 -25.87 -4.26
CA GLU A 198 0.07 -24.88 -5.17
C GLU A 198 0.82 -23.54 -5.08
N LEU A 199 1.20 -23.12 -3.86
CA LEU A 199 2.06 -21.96 -3.66
C LEU A 199 3.41 -22.16 -4.36
N LEU A 200 4.05 -23.30 -4.17
CA LEU A 200 5.34 -23.61 -4.80
C LEU A 200 5.25 -23.52 -6.33
N ASN A 201 4.19 -24.08 -6.94
CA ASN A 201 3.97 -23.98 -8.38
C ASN A 201 3.82 -22.51 -8.82
N THR A 202 3.01 -21.73 -8.09
CA THR A 202 2.73 -20.33 -8.40
C THR A 202 4.01 -19.48 -8.36
N ILE A 203 4.81 -19.58 -7.29
CA ILE A 203 6.04 -18.79 -7.18
C ILE A 203 7.10 -19.23 -8.21
N HIS A 204 7.14 -20.52 -8.55
CA HIS A 204 8.00 -21.03 -9.62
C HIS A 204 7.61 -20.44 -10.98
N ASP A 205 6.34 -20.49 -11.36
CA ASP A 205 5.88 -19.96 -12.64
C ASP A 205 6.17 -18.46 -12.76
N LEU A 206 5.92 -17.69 -11.68
CA LEU A 206 6.21 -16.24 -11.66
C LEU A 206 7.70 -15.95 -11.76
N ALA A 207 8.56 -16.70 -11.07
CA ALA A 207 10.00 -16.51 -11.12
C ALA A 207 10.61 -16.78 -12.49
N THR A 208 9.98 -17.65 -13.33
CA THR A 208 10.42 -17.85 -14.73
C THR A 208 10.29 -16.60 -15.58
N MET A 209 9.52 -15.60 -15.13
CA MET A 209 9.33 -14.32 -15.83
C MET A 209 10.27 -13.22 -15.36
N TYR A 210 11.23 -13.54 -14.47
CA TYR A 210 12.26 -12.58 -14.05
C TYR A 210 13.12 -12.14 -15.27
N PRO A 211 13.51 -10.86 -15.44
CA PRO A 211 13.32 -9.75 -14.48
C PRO A 211 12.00 -8.98 -14.63
N ALA A 212 11.12 -9.32 -15.55
CA ALA A 212 9.84 -8.61 -15.71
C ALA A 212 8.95 -8.76 -14.44
N VAL A 213 8.85 -9.96 -13.88
CA VAL A 213 8.37 -10.16 -12.51
C VAL A 213 9.55 -9.86 -11.58
N ASN A 214 9.58 -8.66 -11.04
CA ASN A 214 10.64 -8.15 -10.18
C ASN A 214 10.60 -8.76 -8.79
N SER A 215 9.40 -8.86 -8.21
CA SER A 215 9.22 -9.40 -6.87
C SER A 215 7.84 -10.04 -6.68
N VAL A 216 7.75 -10.98 -5.73
CA VAL A 216 6.52 -11.67 -5.34
C VAL A 216 6.39 -11.63 -3.83
N ALA A 217 5.35 -10.98 -3.31
CA ALA A 217 4.97 -11.04 -1.90
C ALA A 217 3.97 -12.16 -1.65
N VAL A 218 4.26 -13.00 -0.66
CA VAL A 218 3.30 -13.97 -0.12
C VAL A 218 2.80 -13.45 1.20
N VAL A 219 1.49 -13.19 1.30
CA VAL A 219 0.83 -12.63 2.48
C VAL A 219 -0.24 -13.58 3.00
N PRO A 220 -0.45 -13.72 4.31
CA PRO A 220 -1.53 -14.56 4.83
C PRO A 220 -2.89 -13.90 4.61
N VAL A 221 -3.93 -14.70 4.46
CA VAL A 221 -5.29 -14.19 4.36
C VAL A 221 -5.74 -13.52 5.67
N GLY A 222 -6.21 -12.29 5.59
CA GLY A 222 -6.82 -11.56 6.70
C GLY A 222 -8.31 -11.92 6.84
N LEU A 223 -8.72 -12.34 8.04
CA LEU A 223 -10.09 -12.77 8.33
C LEU A 223 -10.70 -11.92 9.44
N THR A 224 -11.75 -11.15 9.10
CA THR A 224 -12.51 -10.39 10.10
C THR A 224 -13.60 -11.25 10.72
N LYS A 225 -14.23 -10.76 11.78
CA LYS A 225 -15.42 -11.42 12.37
C LYS A 225 -16.70 -11.27 11.53
N TYR A 226 -16.68 -10.45 10.47
CA TYR A 226 -17.84 -10.15 9.61
C TYR A 226 -17.84 -11.04 8.35
N ARG A 227 -17.79 -12.36 8.56
CA ARG A 227 -17.76 -13.34 7.46
C ARG A 227 -19.03 -14.16 7.31
N ASP A 228 -20.13 -13.75 7.93
CA ASP A 228 -21.40 -14.46 7.82
C ASP A 228 -21.89 -14.49 6.36
N GLY A 229 -22.10 -15.69 5.83
CA GLY A 229 -22.52 -15.89 4.45
C GLY A 229 -21.40 -15.86 3.39
N LEU A 230 -20.15 -15.61 3.79
CA LEU A 230 -18.97 -15.73 2.90
C LEU A 230 -18.38 -17.14 2.98
N GLU A 231 -17.58 -17.49 1.97
CA GLU A 231 -16.85 -18.77 1.91
C GLU A 231 -16.03 -19.01 3.19
N PRO A 232 -16.20 -20.15 3.89
CA PRO A 232 -15.48 -20.40 5.13
C PRO A 232 -13.98 -20.64 4.87
N LEU A 233 -13.16 -19.71 5.30
CA LEU A 233 -11.70 -19.80 5.26
C LEU A 233 -11.13 -20.11 6.64
N LYS A 234 -9.96 -20.75 6.67
CA LYS A 234 -9.20 -21.01 7.88
C LYS A 234 -8.09 -19.97 8.02
N PRO A 235 -7.86 -19.43 9.22
CA PRO A 235 -6.67 -18.62 9.47
C PRO A 235 -5.41 -19.48 9.41
N PHE A 236 -4.26 -18.84 9.25
CA PHE A 236 -2.98 -19.49 9.49
C PHE A 236 -2.80 -19.75 10.98
N ASP A 237 -2.29 -20.92 11.31
CA ASP A 237 -1.69 -21.27 12.60
C ASP A 237 -0.15 -21.23 12.48
N ALA A 238 0.55 -21.35 13.60
CA ALA A 238 2.01 -21.25 13.64
C ALA A 238 2.70 -22.33 12.77
N ASP A 239 2.21 -23.57 12.79
CA ASP A 239 2.80 -24.66 12.02
C ASP A 239 2.67 -24.45 10.51
N ARG A 240 1.51 -23.96 10.05
CA ARG A 240 1.29 -23.64 8.63
C ARG A 240 2.06 -22.40 8.19
N ALA A 241 2.17 -21.41 9.06
CA ALA A 241 2.98 -20.23 8.79
C ALA A 241 4.46 -20.63 8.62
N ALA A 242 4.99 -21.45 9.53
CA ALA A 242 6.35 -21.97 9.44
C ALA A 242 6.59 -22.79 8.17
N ALA A 243 5.64 -23.66 7.80
CA ALA A 243 5.73 -24.45 6.56
C ALA A 243 5.71 -23.54 5.30
N THR A 244 4.95 -22.46 5.32
CA THR A 244 4.91 -21.48 4.22
C THR A 244 6.24 -20.74 4.11
N ILE A 245 6.82 -20.28 5.22
CA ILE A 245 8.15 -19.67 5.27
C ILE A 245 9.20 -20.63 4.69
N GLU A 246 9.21 -21.90 5.10
CA GLU A 246 10.16 -22.90 4.59
C GLU A 246 10.08 -23.06 3.06
N ILE A 247 8.86 -23.12 2.50
CA ILE A 247 8.64 -23.19 1.05
C ILE A 247 9.21 -21.95 0.35
N VAL A 248 8.86 -20.76 0.83
CA VAL A 248 9.24 -19.49 0.20
C VAL A 248 10.75 -19.27 0.31
N GLU A 249 11.34 -19.41 1.50
CA GLU A 249 12.78 -19.20 1.69
C GLU A 249 13.64 -20.22 0.94
N SER A 250 13.23 -21.50 0.94
CA SER A 250 13.95 -22.52 0.17
C SER A 250 13.92 -22.23 -1.33
N PHE A 251 12.80 -21.70 -1.84
CA PHE A 251 12.69 -21.31 -3.24
C PHE A 251 13.41 -20.02 -3.54
N ALA A 252 13.31 -19.00 -2.66
CA ALA A 252 14.03 -17.73 -2.78
C ALA A 252 15.55 -17.95 -2.87
N LYS A 253 16.11 -18.89 -2.09
CA LYS A 253 17.51 -19.27 -2.18
C LYS A 253 17.88 -19.84 -3.56
N GLN A 254 17.01 -20.65 -4.15
CA GLN A 254 17.23 -21.19 -5.51
C GLN A 254 17.18 -20.04 -6.54
N CYS A 255 16.27 -19.08 -6.38
CA CYS A 255 16.22 -17.90 -7.23
C CYS A 255 17.50 -17.07 -7.10
N GLU A 256 18.00 -16.83 -5.89
CA GLU A 256 19.25 -16.11 -5.65
C GLU A 256 20.44 -16.80 -6.33
N GLU A 257 20.55 -18.13 -6.23
CA GLU A 257 21.61 -18.92 -6.90
C GLU A 257 21.52 -18.85 -8.43
N HIS A 258 20.30 -18.76 -8.99
CA HIS A 258 20.09 -18.81 -10.44
C HIS A 258 20.04 -17.42 -11.10
N TYR A 259 19.38 -16.46 -10.46
CA TYR A 259 19.09 -15.13 -11.00
C TYR A 259 19.87 -14.01 -10.32
N GLY A 260 20.48 -14.25 -9.17
CA GLY A 260 21.15 -13.23 -8.35
C GLY A 260 20.20 -12.35 -7.53
N SER A 261 18.93 -12.74 -7.41
CA SER A 261 17.90 -12.10 -6.60
C SER A 261 16.96 -13.16 -6.03
N LYS A 262 16.44 -12.92 -4.84
CA LYS A 262 15.50 -13.83 -4.15
C LYS A 262 14.13 -13.88 -4.80
N ILE A 263 13.69 -12.78 -5.37
CA ILE A 263 12.42 -12.59 -6.09
C ILE A 263 11.19 -12.78 -5.21
N VAL A 264 11.14 -13.82 -4.34
CA VAL A 264 9.95 -14.20 -3.55
C VAL A 264 10.19 -14.00 -2.07
N PHE A 265 9.23 -13.37 -1.38
CA PHE A 265 9.32 -13.02 0.03
C PHE A 265 8.02 -13.30 0.77
N CYS A 266 8.11 -13.77 2.02
CA CYS A 266 7.00 -13.76 2.96
C CYS A 266 6.83 -12.37 3.60
N SER A 267 5.58 -11.97 3.86
CA SER A 267 5.33 -10.80 4.72
C SER A 267 5.79 -11.07 6.16
N ASP A 268 6.07 -10.00 6.89
CA ASP A 268 6.45 -10.04 8.31
C ASP A 268 5.42 -10.79 9.16
N GLU A 269 4.14 -10.75 8.77
CA GLU A 269 3.06 -11.42 9.47
C GLU A 269 3.25 -12.94 9.52
N PHE A 270 3.82 -13.58 8.49
CA PHE A 270 4.12 -15.01 8.52
C PHE A 270 5.15 -15.34 9.61
N TYR A 271 6.21 -14.53 9.74
CA TYR A 271 7.23 -14.72 10.78
C TYR A 271 6.67 -14.50 12.18
N ILE A 272 5.78 -13.51 12.34
CA ILE A 272 5.09 -13.25 13.60
C ILE A 272 4.19 -14.42 13.97
N LEU A 273 3.38 -14.95 13.03
CA LEU A 273 2.50 -16.08 13.25
C LEU A 273 3.27 -17.37 13.59
N ALA A 274 4.42 -17.58 12.96
CA ALA A 274 5.30 -18.72 13.20
C ALA A 274 6.17 -18.57 14.47
N GLU A 275 6.11 -17.42 15.16
CA GLU A 275 7.01 -17.07 16.26
C GLU A 275 8.50 -17.13 15.86
N HIS A 276 8.79 -16.87 14.59
CA HIS A 276 10.15 -16.82 14.04
C HIS A 276 10.73 -15.39 14.11
N GLU A 277 12.05 -15.29 14.18
CA GLU A 277 12.71 -14.01 14.01
C GLU A 277 12.62 -13.55 12.56
N LEU A 278 12.50 -12.23 12.36
CA LEU A 278 12.53 -11.63 11.02
C LEU A 278 13.93 -11.79 10.40
N PRO A 279 14.00 -12.06 9.09
CA PRO A 279 15.26 -12.06 8.37
C PRO A 279 16.08 -10.79 8.57
N ASP A 280 17.37 -10.85 8.28
CA ASP A 280 18.26 -9.68 8.33
C ASP A 280 18.01 -8.70 7.18
N ASP A 281 18.54 -7.48 7.31
CA ASP A 281 18.39 -6.38 6.36
C ASP A 281 18.71 -6.79 4.91
N GLU A 282 19.85 -7.47 4.72
CA GLU A 282 20.32 -7.93 3.41
C GLU A 282 19.37 -8.94 2.73
N TYR A 283 18.47 -9.60 3.49
CA TYR A 283 17.51 -10.56 2.95
C TYR A 283 16.48 -9.87 2.05
N TYR A 284 16.06 -8.67 2.40
CA TYR A 284 14.95 -7.96 1.74
C TYR A 284 15.38 -7.17 0.49
N GLU A 285 16.65 -7.19 0.14
CA GLU A 285 17.22 -6.49 -1.03
C GLU A 285 16.83 -4.99 -1.05
N ASP A 286 16.08 -4.55 -2.03
CA ASP A 286 15.62 -3.15 -2.17
C ASP A 286 14.25 -2.88 -1.51
N TYR A 287 13.71 -3.81 -0.73
CA TYR A 287 12.40 -3.68 -0.07
C TYR A 287 11.23 -3.42 -1.02
N ALA A 288 11.23 -4.03 -2.19
CA ALA A 288 10.24 -3.80 -3.26
C ALA A 288 8.77 -4.08 -2.88
N GLN A 289 8.51 -4.69 -1.72
CA GLN A 289 7.18 -5.16 -1.29
C GLN A 289 6.74 -4.62 0.08
N LEU A 290 7.24 -3.43 0.48
CA LEU A 290 6.89 -2.82 1.78
C LEU A 290 5.38 -2.67 1.97
N ASP A 291 4.64 -2.28 0.93
CA ASP A 291 3.18 -2.12 0.98
C ASP A 291 2.43 -3.42 1.31
N ASN A 292 3.07 -4.56 1.08
CA ASN A 292 2.59 -5.89 1.46
C ASN A 292 3.11 -6.35 2.83
N GLY A 293 3.74 -5.48 3.59
CA GLY A 293 4.31 -5.80 4.90
C GLY A 293 5.52 -6.73 4.83
N VAL A 294 6.28 -6.73 3.73
CA VAL A 294 7.52 -7.50 3.57
C VAL A 294 8.69 -6.64 4.04
N GLY A 295 9.31 -7.02 5.14
CA GLY A 295 10.48 -6.34 5.70
C GLY A 295 10.18 -5.00 6.39
N MET A 296 8.92 -4.62 6.55
CA MET A 296 8.54 -3.33 7.12
C MET A 296 9.08 -3.15 8.55
N LEU A 297 8.97 -4.18 9.38
CA LEU A 297 9.48 -4.13 10.75
C LEU A 297 11.01 -4.19 10.79
N ARG A 298 11.65 -4.84 9.82
CA ARG A 298 13.11 -4.85 9.70
C ARG A 298 13.63 -3.48 9.31
N LEU A 299 13.04 -2.84 8.29
CA LEU A 299 13.42 -1.50 7.85
C LEU A 299 13.25 -0.48 8.98
N LEU A 300 12.09 -0.47 9.65
CA LEU A 300 11.84 0.37 10.81
C LEU A 300 12.93 0.21 11.88
N LYS A 301 13.35 -1.02 12.17
CA LYS A 301 14.43 -1.30 13.12
C LYS A 301 15.76 -0.72 12.65
N VAL A 302 16.14 -0.91 11.39
CA VAL A 302 17.41 -0.45 10.83
C VAL A 302 17.52 1.08 10.86
N GLU A 303 16.44 1.76 10.47
CA GLU A 303 16.33 3.22 10.50
C GLU A 303 16.42 3.75 11.94
N PHE A 304 15.64 3.15 12.85
CA PHE A 304 15.63 3.49 14.26
C PHE A 304 17.02 3.33 14.91
N GLU A 305 17.66 2.17 14.73
CA GLU A 305 18.99 1.90 15.29
C GLU A 305 20.07 2.80 14.67
N THR A 306 19.90 3.18 13.41
CA THR A 306 20.82 4.10 12.73
C THR A 306 20.68 5.51 13.28
N ALA A 307 19.49 6.01 13.43
CA ALA A 307 19.23 7.31 14.06
C ALA A 307 19.67 7.30 15.53
N LEU A 308 19.40 6.22 16.27
CA LEU A 308 19.79 6.09 17.67
C LEU A 308 21.30 6.19 17.88
N LYS A 309 22.14 5.78 16.93
CA LYS A 309 23.61 5.94 17.02
C LYS A 309 24.03 7.40 17.11
N MET A 310 23.24 8.32 16.54
CA MET A 310 23.51 9.75 16.52
C MET A 310 23.00 10.48 17.77
N VAL A 311 22.12 9.85 18.56
CA VAL A 311 21.60 10.44 19.79
C VAL A 311 22.68 10.41 20.88
N GLU A 312 22.96 11.58 21.45
CA GLU A 312 23.81 11.70 22.65
C GLU A 312 23.06 11.21 23.89
N SER A 313 23.81 10.67 24.86
CA SER A 313 23.22 10.32 26.16
C SER A 313 22.83 11.59 26.89
N ASP A 314 21.53 11.81 27.08
CA ASP A 314 20.95 12.96 27.78
C ASP A 314 20.07 12.48 28.93
N GLU A 315 20.28 13.08 30.13
CA GLU A 315 19.49 12.83 31.32
C GLU A 315 18.52 13.99 31.63
N GLY A 316 18.22 14.83 30.63
CA GLY A 316 17.30 15.94 30.75
C GLY A 316 15.87 15.56 31.13
N ASP A 317 15.01 16.57 31.32
CA ASP A 317 13.61 16.36 31.67
C ASP A 317 12.88 15.58 30.56
N ALA A 318 12.34 14.43 30.91
CA ALA A 318 11.59 13.58 30.03
C ALA A 318 10.11 13.95 30.01
N VAL A 319 9.52 14.02 28.82
CA VAL A 319 8.07 14.09 28.67
C VAL A 319 7.54 12.67 28.45
N PRO A 320 6.79 12.09 29.40
CA PRO A 320 6.30 10.72 29.29
C PRO A 320 5.38 10.54 28.08
N PHE A 321 5.51 9.40 27.39
CA PHE A 321 4.70 9.07 26.23
C PHE A 321 4.27 7.60 26.20
N THR A 322 3.27 7.32 25.37
CA THR A 322 2.87 5.96 25.02
C THR A 322 2.90 5.80 23.49
N VAL A 323 3.65 4.81 23.01
CA VAL A 323 3.53 4.34 21.61
C VAL A 323 2.37 3.37 21.51
N VAL A 324 1.45 3.64 20.62
CA VAL A 324 0.27 2.78 20.36
C VAL A 324 0.47 2.03 19.04
N THR A 325 0.15 0.74 19.04
CA THR A 325 0.22 -0.09 17.84
C THR A 325 -0.75 -1.27 17.94
N GLY A 326 -0.90 -2.03 16.85
CA GLY A 326 -1.55 -3.33 16.88
C GLY A 326 -0.73 -4.38 17.63
N GLU A 327 -1.35 -5.52 17.94
CA GLU A 327 -0.69 -6.59 18.72
C GLU A 327 0.53 -7.18 18.01
N ALA A 328 0.53 -7.24 16.67
CA ALA A 328 1.61 -7.82 15.87
C ALA A 328 2.95 -7.08 16.05
N ALA A 329 2.96 -5.75 15.94
CA ALA A 329 4.18 -4.95 16.01
C ALA A 329 4.64 -4.64 17.44
N ALA A 330 3.77 -4.77 18.44
CA ALA A 330 4.05 -4.36 19.82
C ALA A 330 5.31 -5.01 20.43
N PRO A 331 5.62 -6.31 20.27
CA PRO A 331 6.84 -6.90 20.79
C PRO A 331 8.12 -6.28 20.20
N TYR A 332 8.09 -5.93 18.91
CA TYR A 332 9.21 -5.30 18.22
C TYR A 332 9.44 -3.87 18.70
N LEU A 333 8.39 -3.07 18.77
CA LEU A 333 8.47 -1.69 19.28
C LEU A 333 8.91 -1.63 20.75
N LYS A 334 8.51 -2.60 21.59
CA LYS A 334 8.99 -2.71 22.97
C LYS A 334 10.51 -2.92 23.02
N LYS A 335 11.07 -3.77 22.16
CA LYS A 335 12.52 -4.00 22.09
C LYS A 335 13.24 -2.69 21.67
N LEU A 336 12.75 -1.98 20.66
CA LEU A 336 13.31 -0.71 20.22
C LEU A 336 13.26 0.34 21.32
N LEU A 337 12.13 0.50 21.98
CA LEU A 337 11.98 1.43 23.11
C LEU A 337 12.94 1.12 24.24
N MET A 338 13.09 -0.15 24.64
CA MET A 338 14.04 -0.55 25.69
C MET A 338 15.48 -0.17 25.31
N THR A 339 15.90 -0.44 24.09
CA THR A 339 17.23 -0.07 23.59
C THR A 339 17.44 1.45 23.62
N ALA A 340 16.41 2.22 23.25
CA ALA A 340 16.48 3.68 23.29
C ALA A 340 16.55 4.22 24.74
N MET A 341 15.78 3.65 25.66
CA MET A 341 15.80 4.02 27.09
C MET A 341 17.15 3.70 27.76
N GLU A 342 17.77 2.59 27.38
CA GLU A 342 19.11 2.23 27.87
C GLU A 342 20.19 3.23 27.42
N LYS A 343 20.05 3.77 26.21
CA LYS A 343 21.01 4.73 25.65
C LYS A 343 20.78 6.16 26.09
N CYS A 344 19.51 6.59 26.22
CA CYS A 344 19.12 7.96 26.54
C CYS A 344 18.11 8.00 27.68
N GLY A 345 18.55 8.45 28.86
CA GLY A 345 17.72 8.53 30.07
C GLY A 345 16.54 9.50 29.97
N LYS A 346 16.56 10.41 28.98
CA LYS A 346 15.47 11.33 28.66
C LYS A 346 14.26 10.61 28.04
N ILE A 347 14.45 9.44 27.42
CA ILE A 347 13.36 8.65 26.84
C ILE A 347 12.65 7.90 27.97
N LYS A 348 11.39 8.28 28.27
CA LYS A 348 10.52 7.62 29.24
C LYS A 348 9.16 7.36 28.65
N GLY A 349 8.94 6.13 28.21
CA GLY A 349 7.71 5.77 27.54
C GLY A 349 7.33 4.31 27.77
N GLN A 350 6.20 3.95 27.18
CA GLN A 350 5.71 2.57 27.13
C GLN A 350 5.13 2.28 25.75
N VAL A 351 5.01 1.00 25.41
CA VAL A 351 4.28 0.53 24.23
C VAL A 351 2.99 -0.13 24.67
N CYS A 352 1.87 0.34 24.15
CA CYS A 352 0.55 -0.23 24.37
C CYS A 352 0.06 -0.91 23.07
N ALA A 353 -0.09 -2.24 23.13
CA ALA A 353 -0.75 -3.00 22.08
C ALA A 353 -2.27 -2.81 22.21
N ILE A 354 -2.92 -2.46 21.11
CA ILE A 354 -4.38 -2.36 21.02
C ILE A 354 -4.90 -3.61 20.33
N ARG A 355 -5.75 -4.35 21.02
CA ARG A 355 -6.47 -5.49 20.46
C ARG A 355 -7.58 -4.98 19.56
N ASN A 356 -7.73 -5.59 18.41
CA ASN A 356 -8.78 -5.22 17.47
C ASN A 356 -10.10 -5.91 17.83
N ASP A 357 -10.94 -5.24 18.60
CA ASP A 357 -12.28 -5.71 18.95
C ASP A 357 -13.29 -5.37 17.85
N PHE A 358 -12.99 -4.36 17.02
CA PHE A 358 -13.85 -3.91 15.93
C PHE A 358 -13.90 -4.92 14.77
N PHE A 359 -12.76 -5.29 14.19
CA PHE A 359 -12.70 -6.27 13.09
C PHE A 359 -12.59 -7.72 13.56
N GLY A 360 -12.21 -7.95 14.81
CA GLY A 360 -11.98 -9.27 15.40
C GLY A 360 -10.50 -9.52 15.67
N HIS A 361 -10.22 -10.36 16.66
CA HIS A 361 -8.89 -10.56 17.24
C HIS A 361 -7.86 -11.22 16.31
N GLN A 362 -8.28 -11.73 15.16
CA GLN A 362 -7.36 -12.23 14.12
C GLN A 362 -6.74 -11.09 13.30
N ILE A 363 -7.31 -9.88 13.40
CA ILE A 363 -6.76 -8.67 12.78
C ILE A 363 -5.92 -7.96 13.84
N ASN A 364 -4.60 -8.05 13.72
CA ASN A 364 -3.64 -7.60 14.74
C ASN A 364 -2.67 -6.52 14.25
N VAL A 365 -2.81 -6.08 12.99
CA VAL A 365 -1.97 -5.04 12.37
C VAL A 365 -2.39 -3.64 12.80
N ALA A 366 -1.42 -2.72 12.90
CA ALA A 366 -1.66 -1.35 13.36
C ALA A 366 -2.64 -0.57 12.47
N GLY A 367 -2.51 -0.70 11.14
CA GLY A 367 -3.32 0.05 10.17
C GLY A 367 -4.83 -0.25 10.19
N LEU A 368 -5.26 -1.30 10.90
CA LEU A 368 -6.67 -1.65 11.06
C LEU A 368 -7.19 -1.42 12.49
N VAL A 369 -6.40 -0.81 13.38
CA VAL A 369 -6.85 -0.37 14.70
C VAL A 369 -7.80 0.81 14.52
N THR A 370 -8.95 0.76 15.21
CA THR A 370 -9.97 1.81 15.15
C THR A 370 -9.85 2.78 16.31
N GLY A 371 -10.38 4.00 16.14
CA GLY A 371 -10.42 5.00 17.19
C GLY A 371 -11.21 4.54 18.42
N GLN A 372 -12.31 3.82 18.23
CA GLN A 372 -13.11 3.27 19.31
C GLN A 372 -12.35 2.21 20.14
N ASP A 373 -11.59 1.32 19.49
CA ASP A 373 -10.77 0.33 20.19
C ASP A 373 -9.66 1.00 21.01
N LEU A 374 -9.06 2.04 20.44
CA LEU A 374 -8.02 2.83 21.10
C LEU A 374 -8.58 3.54 22.34
N ILE A 375 -9.69 4.27 22.22
CA ILE A 375 -10.33 4.95 23.35
C ILE A 375 -10.74 3.94 24.43
N ALA A 376 -11.43 2.86 24.06
CA ALA A 376 -11.95 1.89 25.00
C ALA A 376 -10.84 1.23 25.82
N GLN A 377 -9.68 0.97 25.24
CA GLN A 377 -8.59 0.26 25.90
C GLN A 377 -7.60 1.18 26.62
N LEU A 378 -7.55 2.48 26.28
CA LEU A 378 -6.67 3.44 26.94
C LEU A 378 -7.37 4.30 28.01
N LYS A 379 -8.70 4.41 27.96
CA LYS A 379 -9.46 5.24 28.92
C LYS A 379 -9.20 4.81 30.36
N GLY A 380 -8.73 5.75 31.17
CA GLY A 380 -8.40 5.51 32.57
C GLY A 380 -7.03 4.88 32.83
N ARG A 381 -6.20 4.68 31.80
CA ARG A 381 -4.80 4.29 31.97
C ARG A 381 -3.89 5.52 31.99
N GLU A 382 -2.74 5.39 32.65
CA GLU A 382 -1.66 6.36 32.50
C GLU A 382 -1.00 6.20 31.14
N VAL A 383 -1.20 7.17 30.26
CA VAL A 383 -0.64 7.17 28.88
C VAL A 383 0.47 8.21 28.68
N GLY A 384 0.81 8.96 29.74
CA GLY A 384 1.75 10.08 29.65
C GLY A 384 1.12 11.33 29.05
N GLU A 385 1.95 12.24 28.59
CA GLU A 385 1.53 13.52 28.03
C GLU A 385 1.35 13.47 26.50
N ARG A 386 1.94 12.46 25.86
CA ARG A 386 1.91 12.26 24.40
C ARG A 386 1.53 10.83 24.05
N LEU A 387 0.68 10.69 23.05
CA LEU A 387 0.29 9.42 22.47
C LEU A 387 0.86 9.36 21.04
N LEU A 388 1.82 8.50 20.79
CA LEU A 388 2.44 8.31 19.49
C LEU A 388 1.69 7.22 18.75
N ILE A 389 1.05 7.55 17.63
CA ILE A 389 0.30 6.61 16.79
C ILE A 389 0.95 6.51 15.40
N PRO A 390 1.04 5.35 14.78
CA PRO A 390 1.55 5.26 13.40
C PRO A 390 0.53 5.87 12.42
N SER A 391 1.01 6.62 11.44
CA SER A 391 0.20 7.26 10.39
C SER A 391 -0.69 6.27 9.64
N SER A 392 -0.30 5.00 9.58
CA SER A 392 -1.12 3.93 8.97
C SER A 392 -2.47 3.67 9.67
N MET A 393 -2.68 4.17 10.90
CA MET A 393 -3.99 4.13 11.57
C MET A 393 -4.97 5.16 10.99
N LEU A 394 -4.46 6.18 10.31
CA LEU A 394 -5.24 7.29 9.78
C LEU A 394 -5.44 7.17 8.27
N ARG A 395 -6.49 7.79 7.79
CA ARG A 395 -6.69 7.97 6.35
C ARG A 395 -5.60 8.89 5.80
N HIS A 396 -4.99 8.50 4.69
CA HIS A 396 -3.89 9.26 4.07
C HIS A 396 -4.27 10.75 3.86
N GLY A 397 -3.43 11.64 4.40
CA GLY A 397 -3.63 13.09 4.33
C GLY A 397 -4.74 13.66 5.22
N GLU A 398 -5.36 12.83 6.07
CA GLU A 398 -6.43 13.23 6.98
C GLU A 398 -6.17 12.73 8.41
N SER A 399 -6.77 13.40 9.41
CA SER A 399 -6.62 13.04 10.82
C SER A 399 -7.84 12.22 11.31
N VAL A 400 -8.20 11.16 10.56
CA VAL A 400 -9.40 10.35 10.82
C VAL A 400 -9.10 8.84 10.72
N PHE A 401 -9.59 8.07 11.69
CA PHE A 401 -9.51 6.62 11.74
C PHE A 401 -10.51 5.94 10.77
N LEU A 402 -10.44 4.62 10.67
CA LEU A 402 -11.34 3.84 9.82
C LEU A 402 -12.83 3.95 10.24
N ASP A 403 -13.09 4.14 11.51
CA ASP A 403 -14.43 4.26 12.13
C ASP A 403 -14.91 5.72 12.26
N ASP A 404 -14.32 6.63 11.48
CA ASP A 404 -14.62 8.07 11.43
C ASP A 404 -14.35 8.85 12.74
N ILE A 405 -13.74 8.21 13.74
CA ILE A 405 -13.23 8.91 14.91
C ILE A 405 -12.00 9.73 14.50
N THR A 406 -11.95 10.97 14.94
CA THR A 406 -10.85 11.88 14.62
C THR A 406 -9.75 11.86 15.70
N VAL A 407 -8.55 12.28 15.32
CA VAL A 407 -7.46 12.52 16.28
C VAL A 407 -7.90 13.47 17.39
N ALA A 408 -8.66 14.54 17.07
CA ALA A 408 -9.19 15.47 18.06
C ALA A 408 -10.18 14.81 19.04
N ASP A 409 -10.92 13.79 18.62
CA ASP A 409 -11.79 13.01 19.51
C ASP A 409 -10.96 12.17 20.49
N ILE A 410 -9.86 11.56 20.02
CA ILE A 410 -8.94 10.82 20.88
C ILE A 410 -8.32 11.74 21.93
N GLU A 411 -7.82 12.92 21.53
CA GLU A 411 -7.23 13.90 22.43
C GLU A 411 -8.22 14.36 23.51
N ARG A 412 -9.46 14.61 23.11
CA ARG A 412 -10.54 15.01 24.03
C ARG A 412 -10.91 13.90 25.01
N GLU A 413 -11.07 12.64 24.54
CA GLU A 413 -11.53 11.52 25.36
C GLU A 413 -10.46 11.02 26.34
N LEU A 414 -9.18 11.09 25.93
CA LEU A 414 -8.05 10.61 26.72
C LEU A 414 -7.28 11.73 27.44
N ASN A 415 -7.59 12.99 27.14
CA ASN A 415 -6.89 14.18 27.64
C ASN A 415 -5.36 14.08 27.46
N VAL A 416 -4.92 13.75 26.25
CA VAL A 416 -3.52 13.54 25.86
C VAL A 416 -3.27 14.15 24.50
N LYS A 417 -2.06 14.67 24.22
CA LYS A 417 -1.68 15.12 22.89
C LYS A 417 -1.36 13.92 22.00
N VAL A 418 -1.97 13.82 20.83
CA VAL A 418 -1.68 12.78 19.84
C VAL A 418 -0.64 13.29 18.85
N ILE A 419 0.36 12.46 18.57
CA ILE A 419 1.40 12.69 17.57
C ILE A 419 1.26 11.59 16.52
N ASP A 420 1.03 11.98 15.29
CA ASP A 420 1.02 11.12 14.12
C ASP A 420 2.47 10.89 13.69
N VAL A 421 2.91 9.64 13.69
CA VAL A 421 4.29 9.25 13.41
C VAL A 421 4.33 8.50 12.07
N PRO A 422 5.09 8.99 11.09
CA PRO A 422 5.32 8.26 9.85
C PRO A 422 5.89 6.85 10.08
N GLN A 423 5.77 5.98 9.07
CA GLN A 423 6.36 4.64 9.10
C GLN A 423 7.87 4.70 8.81
N ASP A 424 8.60 5.40 9.66
CA ASP A 424 10.02 5.64 9.59
C ASP A 424 10.64 5.48 10.98
N GLY A 425 11.72 4.73 11.08
CA GLY A 425 12.36 4.45 12.36
C GLY A 425 13.03 5.66 13.01
N ALA A 426 13.57 6.58 12.21
CA ALA A 426 14.18 7.80 12.72
C ALA A 426 13.10 8.76 13.26
N GLU A 427 12.01 8.95 12.53
CA GLU A 427 10.86 9.75 12.96
C GLU A 427 10.24 9.22 14.25
N LEU A 428 10.13 7.89 14.39
CA LEU A 428 9.69 7.26 15.63
C LEU A 428 10.60 7.62 16.81
N LEU A 429 11.92 7.60 16.61
CA LEU A 429 12.88 7.95 17.63
C LEU A 429 12.77 9.45 17.99
N TYR A 430 12.68 10.33 17.00
CA TYR A 430 12.53 11.78 17.24
C TYR A 430 11.21 12.09 17.97
N ALA A 431 10.12 11.42 17.61
CA ALA A 431 8.87 11.51 18.37
C ALA A 431 9.03 11.07 19.83
N MET A 432 9.79 9.99 20.10
CA MET A 432 10.09 9.56 21.48
C MET A 432 10.91 10.61 22.25
N LEU A 433 11.84 11.28 21.60
CA LEU A 433 12.65 12.37 22.18
C LEU A 433 11.83 13.66 22.40
N GLY A 434 10.70 13.80 21.75
CA GLY A 434 9.85 15.01 21.80
C GLY A 434 10.30 16.10 20.85
N GLU A 435 11.02 15.73 19.82
CA GLU A 435 11.39 16.61 18.72
C GLU A 435 10.22 16.79 17.74
N GLU A 436 10.20 17.89 17.00
CA GLU A 436 9.21 18.09 15.93
C GLU A 436 9.51 17.16 14.75
N ILE A 437 8.47 16.48 14.27
CA ILE A 437 8.52 15.53 13.16
C ILE A 437 8.10 16.27 11.88
#